data_d5c533a1a17c370edf27a433dc640576
#
_entry.id   d5c533a1a17c370edf27a433dc640576
#
_cell.length_a   1.000
_cell.length_b   1.000
_cell.length_c   1.000
_cell.angle_alpha   90.00
_cell.angle_beta   90.00
_cell.angle_gamma   90.00
#
_symmetry.space_group_name_H-M   'P 1'
#
loop_
_entity.id
_entity.type
_entity.pdbx_description
1 polymer ?
#
loop_
_entity_poly.entity_id
_entity_poly.type
_entity_poly.pdbx_seq_one_letter_code
_entity_poly.pdbx_strand_id
1 'polypeptide(L)'
;MQNSRRKFIQNASLVLAGASLKPSVLWSKDDTIAKVKNLIGIQLYSVRADMGKNPLGTLTELAKMGYEHVEHANYINRKFYGWTATEFKKVLDSLGLHMPSGHTVMDLNHFDKAKNDFTDAWKYTIDDAATLGQTYVISP
;
A
#
# COMPACT_ATOMS: atom_id res chain seq x y z
N MET A 1 -5.07 -8.85 -42.89
CA MET A 1 -5.37 -9.19 -41.48
C MET A 1 -6.71 -8.60 -41.04
N GLN A 2 -7.83 -9.05 -41.63
CA GLN A 2 -9.17 -8.49 -41.36
C GLN A 2 -10.22 -9.55 -40.95
N ASN A 3 -9.82 -10.81 -40.73
CA ASN A 3 -10.76 -11.91 -40.52
C ASN A 3 -11.07 -12.28 -39.05
N SER A 4 -10.39 -11.70 -38.09
CA SER A 4 -10.57 -12.08 -36.67
C SER A 4 -11.81 -11.44 -36.00
N ARG A 5 -12.10 -10.19 -36.32
CA ARG A 5 -13.25 -9.48 -35.70
C ARG A 5 -14.60 -9.96 -36.24
N ARG A 6 -14.68 -10.35 -37.50
CA ARG A 6 -15.91 -10.87 -38.11
C ARG A 6 -16.30 -12.25 -37.57
N LYS A 7 -15.33 -13.13 -37.32
CA LYS A 7 -15.58 -14.45 -36.71
C LYS A 7 -16.04 -14.35 -35.25
N PHE A 8 -15.54 -13.36 -34.51
CA PHE A 8 -15.98 -13.11 -33.13
C PHE A 8 -17.45 -12.70 -33.06
N ILE A 9 -17.89 -11.79 -33.95
CA ILE A 9 -19.26 -11.33 -34.01
C ILE A 9 -20.21 -12.42 -34.49
N GLN A 10 -19.81 -13.26 -35.45
CA GLN A 10 -20.60 -14.39 -35.96
C GLN A 10 -20.79 -15.49 -34.91
N ASN A 11 -19.82 -15.76 -34.08
CA ASN A 11 -19.93 -16.75 -33.01
C ASN A 11 -20.75 -16.25 -31.81
N ALA A 12 -20.83 -14.93 -31.58
CA ALA A 12 -21.67 -14.35 -30.55
C ALA A 12 -23.18 -14.38 -30.91
N SER A 13 -23.50 -14.43 -32.22
CA SER A 13 -24.91 -14.43 -32.70
C SER A 13 -25.55 -15.82 -32.65
N LEU A 14 -24.80 -16.90 -32.54
CA LEU A 14 -25.31 -18.28 -32.54
C LEU A 14 -25.70 -18.80 -31.15
N VAL A 15 -25.40 -18.06 -30.09
CA VAL A 15 -25.76 -18.43 -28.69
C VAL A 15 -27.14 -17.87 -28.28
N LEU A 16 -27.73 -17.00 -29.07
CA LEU A 16 -29.02 -16.32 -28.74
C LEU A 16 -30.27 -17.02 -29.25
N ALA A 17 -30.17 -18.17 -29.90
CA ALA A 17 -31.31 -18.84 -30.53
C ALA A 17 -31.73 -20.16 -29.88
N GLY A 18 -31.53 -20.37 -28.61
CA GLY A 18 -31.93 -21.64 -28.04
C GLY A 18 -31.88 -21.78 -26.53
N ALA A 19 -32.41 -20.85 -25.76
CA ALA A 19 -32.78 -21.18 -24.35
C ALA A 19 -33.71 -20.08 -23.81
N SER A 20 -35.00 -20.34 -23.85
CA SER A 20 -35.98 -19.69 -22.96
C SER A 20 -35.74 -20.18 -21.52
N LEU A 21 -34.60 -19.89 -20.97
CA LEU A 21 -34.30 -20.04 -19.55
C LEU A 21 -34.71 -18.74 -18.85
N LYS A 22 -35.62 -18.92 -17.87
CA LYS A 22 -36.10 -17.81 -17.03
C LYS A 22 -34.90 -17.03 -16.48
N PRO A 23 -34.90 -15.69 -16.51
CA PRO A 23 -33.77 -14.87 -16.06
C PRO A 23 -33.45 -14.98 -14.56
N SER A 24 -34.19 -15.83 -13.83
CA SER A 24 -34.01 -16.04 -12.40
C SER A 24 -32.84 -17.01 -11.99
N VAL A 25 -32.15 -17.64 -12.95
CA VAL A 25 -31.12 -18.63 -12.65
C VAL A 25 -29.68 -18.07 -12.78
N LEU A 26 -29.52 -16.85 -13.30
CA LEU A 26 -28.19 -16.24 -13.49
C LEU A 26 -27.82 -15.20 -12.43
N TRP A 27 -28.67 -15.00 -11.43
CA TRP A 27 -28.30 -14.28 -10.23
C TRP A 27 -28.21 -15.28 -9.08
N SER A 28 -27.22 -16.17 -9.19
CA SER A 28 -26.64 -16.74 -8.00
C SER A 28 -26.16 -15.55 -7.17
N LYS A 29 -26.86 -15.31 -6.07
CA LYS A 29 -26.29 -14.54 -4.97
C LYS A 29 -25.12 -15.35 -4.43
N ASP A 30 -24.01 -15.38 -5.15
CA ASP A 30 -22.73 -15.60 -4.50
C ASP A 30 -22.48 -14.33 -3.68
N ASP A 31 -22.96 -14.36 -2.44
CA ASP A 31 -22.55 -13.44 -1.37
C ASP A 31 -21.04 -13.57 -1.05
N THR A 32 -20.30 -14.22 -1.92
CA THR A 32 -18.84 -14.30 -1.95
C THR A 32 -18.21 -13.30 -2.95
N ILE A 33 -18.84 -12.15 -3.22
CA ILE A 33 -18.03 -11.00 -3.52
C ILE A 33 -17.32 -10.72 -2.20
N ALA A 34 -16.13 -11.31 -2.06
CA ALA A 34 -15.19 -10.89 -1.02
C ALA A 34 -15.28 -9.37 -1.03
N LYS A 35 -15.77 -8.80 0.07
CA LYS A 35 -15.83 -7.35 0.26
C LYS A 35 -14.42 -6.90 -0.06
N VAL A 36 -14.19 -6.36 -1.25
CA VAL A 36 -12.90 -5.76 -1.59
C VAL A 36 -12.76 -4.68 -0.54
N LYS A 37 -11.99 -4.99 0.48
CA LYS A 37 -11.70 -4.06 1.55
C LYS A 37 -10.99 -2.93 0.83
N ASN A 38 -11.68 -1.79 0.64
CA ASN A 38 -11.07 -0.64 0.03
C ASN A 38 -9.90 -0.24 0.91
N LEU A 39 -8.68 -0.57 0.47
CA LEU A 39 -7.46 -0.19 1.15
C LEU A 39 -7.32 1.32 0.99
N ILE A 40 -7.80 2.07 1.98
CA ILE A 40 -7.67 3.52 1.98
C ILE A 40 -6.34 3.83 2.68
N GLY A 41 -5.39 4.35 1.92
CA GLY A 41 -4.07 4.73 2.40
C GLY A 41 -3.72 6.17 2.05
N ILE A 42 -2.79 6.75 2.82
CA ILE A 42 -2.25 8.08 2.58
C ILE A 42 -0.74 8.11 2.81
N GLN A 43 -0.02 8.77 1.90
CA GLN A 43 1.37 9.12 2.15
C GLN A 43 1.42 10.35 3.07
N LEU A 44 2.14 10.23 4.18
CA LEU A 44 2.21 11.26 5.22
C LEU A 44 2.92 12.55 4.76
N TYR A 45 3.57 12.52 3.58
CA TYR A 45 4.07 13.74 2.94
C TYR A 45 2.94 14.69 2.54
N SER A 46 1.77 14.18 2.22
CA SER A 46 0.59 14.99 1.88
C SER A 46 0.13 15.87 3.04
N VAL A 47 0.38 15.43 4.26
CA VAL A 47 0.07 16.13 5.52
C VAL A 47 1.33 16.49 6.31
N ARG A 48 2.47 16.66 5.63
CA ARG A 48 3.78 16.88 6.25
C ARG A 48 3.85 18.07 7.19
N ALA A 49 3.08 19.12 6.92
CA ALA A 49 3.05 20.30 7.77
C ALA A 49 2.43 20.02 9.15
N ASP A 50 1.39 19.21 9.19
CA ASP A 50 0.72 18.81 10.43
C ASP A 50 1.51 17.71 11.13
N MET A 51 2.08 16.75 10.39
CA MET A 51 3.02 15.77 10.91
C MET A 51 4.25 16.41 11.55
N GLY A 52 4.73 17.54 11.03
CA GLY A 52 5.85 18.27 11.60
C GLY A 52 5.50 19.01 12.92
N LYS A 53 4.24 19.35 13.13
CA LYS A 53 3.77 20.06 14.32
C LYS A 53 3.30 19.12 15.43
N ASN A 54 2.47 18.15 15.07
CA ASN A 54 1.85 17.22 16.00
C ASN A 54 1.60 15.86 15.32
N PRO A 55 2.62 15.02 15.19
CA PRO A 55 2.48 13.76 14.46
C PRO A 55 1.44 12.81 15.08
N LEU A 56 1.35 12.72 16.42
CA LEU A 56 0.36 11.86 17.06
C LEU A 56 -1.06 12.33 16.80
N GLY A 57 -1.32 13.63 16.93
CA GLY A 57 -2.63 14.21 16.65
C GLY A 57 -3.03 14.00 15.19
N THR A 58 -2.11 14.22 14.25
CA THR A 58 -2.36 14.02 12.82
C THR A 58 -2.71 12.57 12.50
N LEU A 59 -1.95 11.60 13.01
CA LEU A 59 -2.25 10.17 12.83
C LEU A 59 -3.61 9.80 13.45
N THR A 60 -3.94 10.36 14.62
CA THR A 60 -5.24 10.13 15.26
C THR A 60 -6.39 10.61 14.37
N GLU A 61 -6.28 11.80 13.78
CA GLU A 61 -7.31 12.33 12.89
C GLU A 61 -7.41 11.51 11.59
N LEU A 62 -6.29 11.06 11.01
CA LEU A 62 -6.31 10.18 9.85
C LEU A 62 -7.03 8.87 10.15
N ALA A 63 -6.76 8.24 11.30
CA ALA A 63 -7.46 7.03 11.73
C ALA A 63 -8.98 7.26 11.89
N LYS A 64 -9.39 8.39 12.50
CA LYS A 64 -10.81 8.78 12.63
C LYS A 64 -11.49 9.01 11.28
N MET A 65 -10.75 9.49 10.28
CA MET A 65 -11.24 9.68 8.91
C MET A 65 -11.40 8.36 8.15
N GLY A 66 -10.97 7.23 8.74
CA GLY A 66 -11.10 5.90 8.15
C GLY A 66 -9.91 5.45 7.32
N TYR A 67 -8.77 6.13 7.40
CA TYR A 67 -7.53 5.60 6.83
C TYR A 67 -7.08 4.37 7.62
N GLU A 68 -6.72 3.31 6.91
CA GLU A 68 -6.18 2.09 7.50
C GLU A 68 -4.68 1.94 7.22
N HIS A 69 -4.20 2.58 6.15
CA HIS A 69 -2.81 2.47 5.71
C HIS A 69 -2.16 3.84 5.60
N VAL A 70 -0.92 3.91 6.06
CA VAL A 70 -0.09 5.10 5.95
C VAL A 70 1.29 4.73 5.37
N GLU A 71 1.90 5.66 4.65
CA GLU A 71 3.27 5.56 4.18
C GLU A 71 4.07 6.73 4.74
N HIS A 72 5.19 6.45 5.43
CA HIS A 72 6.02 7.53 5.95
C HIS A 72 6.83 8.22 4.83
N ALA A 73 7.20 9.47 5.08
CA ALA A 73 8.11 10.26 4.27
C ALA A 73 9.10 11.03 5.15
N ASN A 74 9.36 10.52 6.34
CA ASN A 74 10.34 11.10 7.27
C ASN A 74 10.99 9.96 8.05
N TYR A 75 12.26 9.72 7.74
CA TYR A 75 13.13 8.81 8.48
C TYR A 75 14.50 9.47 8.60
N ILE A 76 14.83 9.91 9.80
CA ILE A 76 16.06 10.66 10.08
C ILE A 76 16.68 10.12 11.37
N ASN A 77 17.99 9.79 11.34
CA ASN A 77 18.72 9.30 12.50
C ASN A 77 18.02 8.11 13.19
N ARG A 78 17.54 7.15 12.38
CA ARG A 78 16.85 5.95 12.85
C ARG A 78 15.53 6.25 13.58
N LYS A 79 14.88 7.36 13.25
CA LYS A 79 13.60 7.77 13.83
C LYS A 79 12.60 8.15 12.76
N PHE A 80 11.36 7.79 12.99
CA PHE A 80 10.19 8.16 12.21
C PHE A 80 9.41 9.23 12.98
N TYR A 81 9.40 10.45 12.48
CA TYR A 81 8.72 11.58 13.15
C TYR A 81 9.11 11.75 14.63
N GLY A 82 10.36 11.41 14.99
CA GLY A 82 10.88 11.52 16.35
C GLY A 82 10.85 10.23 17.18
N TRP A 83 10.10 9.20 16.78
CA TRP A 83 10.05 7.89 17.44
C TRP A 83 11.02 6.89 16.83
N THR A 84 11.54 5.99 17.64
CA THR A 84 12.19 4.76 17.14
C THR A 84 11.18 3.88 16.40
N ALA A 85 11.64 2.94 15.57
CA ALA A 85 10.76 2.02 14.84
C ALA A 85 9.79 1.28 15.79
N THR A 86 10.30 0.77 16.93
CA THR A 86 9.46 0.07 17.90
C THR A 86 8.41 0.97 18.54
N GLU A 87 8.75 2.21 18.89
CA GLU A 87 7.81 3.17 19.46
C GLU A 87 6.75 3.57 18.43
N PHE A 88 7.17 3.84 17.20
CA PHE A 88 6.26 4.24 16.14
C PHE A 88 5.30 3.11 15.76
N LYS A 89 5.79 1.85 15.74
CA LYS A 89 4.93 0.68 15.57
C LYS A 89 3.83 0.62 16.62
N LYS A 90 4.16 0.85 17.89
CA LYS A 90 3.15 0.87 18.97
C LYS A 90 2.11 1.99 18.77
N VAL A 91 2.53 3.17 18.32
CA VAL A 91 1.61 4.27 17.99
C VAL A 91 0.67 3.86 16.88
N LEU A 92 1.18 3.32 15.78
CA LEU A 92 0.37 2.87 14.65
C LEU A 92 -0.63 1.79 15.08
N ASP A 93 -0.16 0.77 15.80
CA ASP A 93 -1.00 -0.33 16.31
C ASP A 93 -2.12 0.18 17.21
N SER A 94 -1.84 1.14 18.09
CA SER A 94 -2.84 1.73 18.99
C SER A 94 -3.95 2.50 18.25
N LEU A 95 -3.67 2.94 17.03
CA LEU A 95 -4.60 3.66 16.16
C LEU A 95 -5.24 2.77 15.09
N GLY A 96 -4.88 1.49 15.02
CA GLY A 96 -5.34 0.59 13.96
C GLY A 96 -4.75 0.91 12.58
N LEU A 97 -3.63 1.62 12.53
CA LEU A 97 -2.95 1.98 11.29
C LEU A 97 -1.86 0.96 10.93
N HIS A 98 -1.71 0.68 9.65
CA HIS A 98 -0.68 -0.19 9.10
C HIS A 98 0.24 0.61 8.18
N MET A 99 1.51 0.22 8.11
CA MET A 99 2.51 0.88 7.27
C MET A 99 3.18 -0.14 6.34
N PRO A 100 2.55 -0.50 5.21
CA PRO A 100 3.09 -1.49 4.28
C PRO A 100 4.29 -1.00 3.49
N SER A 101 4.49 0.31 3.38
CA SER A 101 5.56 0.94 2.64
C SER A 101 6.10 2.18 3.34
N GLY A 102 7.30 2.58 2.97
CA GLY A 102 7.95 3.78 3.46
C GLY A 102 8.82 4.43 2.40
N HIS A 103 8.78 5.76 2.35
CA HIS A 103 9.53 6.56 1.42
C HIS A 103 10.86 6.99 2.06
N THR A 104 11.96 6.34 1.66
CA THR A 104 13.30 6.61 2.17
C THR A 104 14.29 6.72 1.03
N VAL A 105 14.98 7.86 0.95
CA VAL A 105 15.96 8.12 -0.13
C VAL A 105 17.15 7.19 0.01
N MET A 106 17.43 6.43 -1.03
CA MET A 106 18.68 5.70 -1.20
C MET A 106 19.60 6.46 -2.14
N ASP A 107 20.82 6.73 -1.71
CA ASP A 107 21.85 7.35 -2.52
C ASP A 107 23.11 6.48 -2.65
N LEU A 108 24.11 6.97 -3.41
CA LEU A 108 25.33 6.22 -3.65
C LEU A 108 26.17 5.97 -2.37
N ASN A 109 25.95 6.74 -1.30
CA ASN A 109 26.64 6.57 -0.03
C ASN A 109 26.11 5.39 0.79
N HIS A 110 24.97 4.81 0.35
CA HIS A 110 24.39 3.63 0.99
C HIS A 110 24.97 2.31 0.46
N PHE A 111 25.89 2.36 -0.54
CA PHE A 111 26.56 1.19 -1.09
C PHE A 111 28.08 1.33 -1.02
N ASP A 112 28.74 0.41 -0.33
CA ASP A 112 30.20 0.30 -0.25
C ASP A 112 30.73 -0.54 -1.42
N LYS A 113 31.26 0.13 -2.44
CA LYS A 113 31.78 -0.54 -3.64
C LYS A 113 32.99 -1.44 -3.34
N ALA A 114 33.80 -1.11 -2.32
CA ALA A 114 34.98 -1.88 -1.98
C ALA A 114 34.60 -3.22 -1.33
N LYS A 115 33.52 -3.23 -0.57
CA LYS A 115 32.97 -4.44 0.06
C LYS A 115 31.93 -5.14 -0.78
N ASN A 116 31.47 -4.51 -1.88
CA ASN A 116 30.33 -4.96 -2.70
C ASN A 116 29.08 -5.26 -1.86
N ASP A 117 28.78 -4.37 -0.90
CA ASP A 117 27.70 -4.55 0.07
C ASP A 117 27.08 -3.19 0.46
N PHE A 118 25.88 -3.23 1.02
CA PHE A 118 25.26 -2.04 1.58
C PHE A 118 25.96 -1.61 2.88
N THR A 119 25.98 -0.31 3.10
CA THR A 119 26.51 0.26 4.34
C THR A 119 25.59 -0.09 5.53
N ASP A 120 26.13 -0.03 6.74
CA ASP A 120 25.36 -0.29 7.96
C ASP A 120 24.18 0.68 8.10
N ALA A 121 24.35 1.93 7.65
CA ALA A 121 23.27 2.91 7.64
C ALA A 121 22.06 2.43 6.84
N TRP A 122 22.27 1.82 5.66
CA TRP A 122 21.18 1.27 4.86
C TRP A 122 20.60 -0.02 5.46
N LYS A 123 21.46 -0.88 6.00
CA LYS A 123 21.01 -2.09 6.71
C LYS A 123 20.11 -1.74 7.89
N TYR A 124 20.44 -0.74 8.69
CA TYR A 124 19.57 -0.25 9.76
C TYR A 124 18.25 0.33 9.23
N THR A 125 18.25 0.97 8.07
CA THR A 125 17.01 1.44 7.43
C THR A 125 16.09 0.27 7.12
N ILE A 126 16.61 -0.82 6.59
CA ILE A 126 15.85 -2.04 6.29
C ILE A 126 15.33 -2.71 7.58
N ASP A 127 16.16 -2.81 8.62
CA ASP A 127 15.78 -3.39 9.91
C ASP A 127 14.66 -2.59 10.59
N ASP A 128 14.79 -1.26 10.57
CA ASP A 128 13.79 -0.35 11.14
C ASP A 128 12.47 -0.40 10.33
N ALA A 129 12.55 -0.50 8.99
CA ALA A 129 11.39 -0.70 8.12
C ALA A 129 10.69 -2.03 8.39
N ALA A 130 11.45 -3.12 8.52
CA ALA A 130 10.93 -4.44 8.87
C ALA A 130 10.23 -4.44 10.24
N THR A 131 10.78 -3.72 11.22
CA THR A 131 10.17 -3.54 12.55
C THR A 131 8.80 -2.88 12.48
N LEU A 132 8.59 -1.94 11.54
CA LEU A 132 7.29 -1.31 11.28
C LEU A 132 6.31 -2.23 10.53
N GLY A 133 6.77 -3.36 10.01
CA GLY A 133 5.98 -4.26 9.18
C GLY A 133 5.91 -3.85 7.71
N GLN A 134 6.86 -3.04 7.25
CA GLN A 134 6.94 -2.65 5.84
C GLN A 134 7.34 -3.84 4.96
N THR A 135 6.65 -3.98 3.85
CA THR A 135 6.98 -4.93 2.77
C THR A 135 7.86 -4.25 1.72
N TYR A 136 7.73 -2.93 1.59
CA TYR A 136 8.43 -2.14 0.57
C TYR A 136 9.11 -0.92 1.19
N VAL A 137 10.36 -0.70 0.79
CA VAL A 137 11.08 0.58 0.96
C VAL A 137 11.14 1.24 -0.42
N ILE A 138 10.54 2.42 -0.52
CA ILE A 138 10.42 3.15 -1.77
C ILE A 138 11.47 4.27 -1.77
N SER A 139 12.31 4.30 -2.78
CA SER A 139 13.24 5.40 -3.01
C SER A 139 12.82 6.19 -4.24
N PRO A 140 12.71 7.52 -4.16
CA PRO A 140 12.37 8.39 -5.29
C PRO A 140 13.53 8.54 -6.25
#